data_48478370202b01b69f30440dcfeaba0c
#
_entry.id   48478370202b01b69f30440dcfeaba0c
#
_cell.length_a   1.000
_cell.length_b   1.000
_cell.length_c   1.000
_cell.angle_alpha   90.00
_cell.angle_beta   90.00
_cell.angle_gamma   90.00
#
_symmetry.space_group_name_H-M   'P 1'
#
loop_
_entity.id
_entity.type
_entity.pdbx_description
1 polymer ?
#
loop_
_entity_poly.entity_id
_entity_poly.type
_entity_poly.pdbx_seq_one_letter_code
_entity_poly.pdbx_strand_id
1 'polypeptide(L)'
;MLLFENNPVCKLLGIKYPICQAGMYSVAYGKLAAAVSKAGGLGVIGSAFMSPEELRAEIQLVKNETDQPFGVDILFAEAKGSDSASRNYTQEVKEHIEVTFSEDVPVIVSGLGNPSSIIERAHAAGIIVMSLVGTSRQALSVEASGVDVIIASGIEGGGHVG
;
A
#
# COMPACT_ATOMS: atom_id res chain seq x y z
N MET A 1 1.45 -29.68 -5.51
CA MET A 1 0.31 -28.74 -5.54
C MET A 1 0.58 -27.67 -4.49
N LEU A 2 0.79 -26.43 -4.90
CA LEU A 2 1.00 -25.34 -3.95
C LEU A 2 -0.32 -25.10 -3.20
N LEU A 3 -0.26 -24.99 -1.88
CA LEU A 3 -1.44 -24.93 -0.98
C LEU A 3 -2.41 -23.77 -1.32
N PHE A 4 -1.92 -22.71 -1.98
CA PHE A 4 -2.66 -21.47 -2.27
C PHE A 4 -2.76 -21.12 -3.77
N GLU A 5 -2.50 -22.06 -4.66
CA GLU A 5 -2.50 -21.85 -6.12
C GLU A 5 -3.81 -21.23 -6.67
N ASN A 6 -4.93 -21.48 -6.00
CA ASN A 6 -6.24 -20.96 -6.38
C ASN A 6 -6.73 -19.80 -5.49
N ASN A 7 -5.91 -19.32 -4.56
CA ASN A 7 -6.29 -18.18 -3.74
C ASN A 7 -6.34 -16.90 -4.60
N PRO A 8 -7.47 -16.16 -4.62
CA PRO A 8 -7.62 -14.98 -5.49
C PRO A 8 -6.66 -13.85 -5.13
N VAL A 9 -6.36 -13.66 -3.85
CA VAL A 9 -5.40 -12.63 -3.39
C VAL A 9 -3.98 -12.97 -3.86
N CYS A 10 -3.58 -14.24 -3.78
CA CYS A 10 -2.28 -14.68 -4.28
C CYS A 10 -2.15 -14.45 -5.79
N LYS A 11 -3.20 -14.75 -6.56
CA LYS A 11 -3.20 -14.52 -8.01
C LYS A 11 -3.14 -13.03 -8.36
N LEU A 12 -3.92 -12.22 -7.67
CA LEU A 12 -3.96 -10.78 -7.89
C LEU A 12 -2.61 -10.12 -7.59
N LEU A 13 -2.05 -10.41 -6.41
CA LEU A 13 -0.81 -9.79 -5.93
C LEU A 13 0.47 -10.46 -6.47
N GLY A 14 0.37 -11.59 -7.17
CA GLY A 14 1.52 -12.34 -7.65
C GLY A 14 2.36 -13.00 -6.53
N ILE A 15 1.76 -13.28 -5.36
CA ILE A 15 2.43 -13.83 -4.18
C ILE A 15 2.13 -15.32 -3.99
N LYS A 16 3.04 -16.02 -3.32
CA LYS A 16 2.91 -17.47 -3.07
C LYS A 16 1.99 -17.80 -1.90
N TYR A 17 2.03 -16.98 -0.86
CA TYR A 17 1.24 -17.14 0.36
C TYR A 17 0.33 -15.94 0.56
N PRO A 18 -0.93 -16.12 1.00
CA PRO A 18 -1.86 -15.00 1.24
C PRO A 18 -1.52 -14.29 2.56
N ILE A 19 -0.30 -13.79 2.65
CA ILE A 19 0.25 -13.12 3.83
C ILE A 19 0.85 -11.80 3.36
N CYS A 20 0.38 -10.69 3.94
CA CYS A 20 0.90 -9.36 3.73
C CYS A 20 1.50 -8.84 5.03
N GLN A 21 2.72 -8.38 5.01
CA GLN A 21 3.31 -7.64 6.13
C GLN A 21 2.85 -6.19 6.01
N ALA A 22 2.32 -5.63 7.09
CA ALA A 22 1.83 -4.25 7.12
C ALA A 22 2.97 -3.22 7.03
N GLY A 23 2.69 -2.04 6.49
CA GLY A 23 3.53 -0.87 6.69
C GLY A 23 3.59 -0.53 8.19
N MET A 24 4.79 -0.43 8.75
CA MET A 24 5.01 -0.16 10.18
C MET A 24 6.12 0.89 10.32
N TYR A 25 5.79 2.00 10.96
CA TYR A 25 6.75 3.07 11.23
C TYR A 25 8.02 2.53 11.91
N SER A 26 9.17 2.97 11.44
CA SER A 26 10.51 2.61 11.93
C SER A 26 10.88 1.11 11.93
N VAL A 27 10.00 0.25 11.44
CA VAL A 27 10.22 -1.20 11.41
C VAL A 27 10.15 -1.75 9.98
N ALA A 28 9.11 -1.37 9.23
CA ALA A 28 8.86 -1.89 7.89
C ALA A 28 9.63 -1.08 6.83
N TYR A 29 10.93 -1.20 6.83
CA TYR A 29 11.83 -0.66 5.81
C TYR A 29 12.13 -1.70 4.73
N GLY A 30 12.88 -1.32 3.72
CA GLY A 30 13.17 -2.14 2.55
C GLY A 30 13.73 -3.52 2.87
N LYS A 31 14.58 -3.65 3.89
CA LYS A 31 15.13 -4.97 4.30
C LYS A 31 14.05 -5.95 4.74
N LEU A 32 13.10 -5.49 5.57
CA LEU A 32 11.99 -6.34 6.02
C LEU A 32 11.05 -6.66 4.85
N ALA A 33 10.67 -5.65 4.06
CA ALA A 33 9.82 -5.83 2.91
C ALA A 33 10.43 -6.82 1.91
N ALA A 34 11.70 -6.67 1.58
CA ALA A 34 12.42 -7.61 0.70
C ALA A 34 12.44 -9.03 1.26
N ALA A 35 12.70 -9.19 2.56
CA ALA A 35 12.73 -10.51 3.19
C ALA A 35 11.38 -11.24 3.13
N VAL A 36 10.28 -10.50 3.38
CA VAL A 36 8.91 -11.04 3.30
C VAL A 36 8.56 -11.41 1.85
N SER A 37 8.87 -10.54 0.89
CA SER A 37 8.63 -10.79 -0.54
C SER A 37 9.42 -12.00 -1.03
N LYS A 38 10.70 -12.13 -0.69
CA LYS A 38 11.53 -13.33 -0.96
C LYS A 38 10.92 -14.60 -0.39
N ALA A 39 10.31 -14.53 0.79
CA ALA A 39 9.65 -15.67 1.43
C ALA A 39 8.33 -16.06 0.74
N GLY A 40 7.81 -15.22 -0.14
CA GLY A 40 6.59 -15.46 -0.93
C GLY A 40 5.32 -14.81 -0.38
N GLY A 41 5.44 -13.89 0.57
CA GLY A 41 4.37 -12.98 0.98
C GLY A 41 4.45 -11.64 0.23
N LEU A 42 3.64 -10.67 0.64
CA LEU A 42 3.77 -9.28 0.22
C LEU A 42 4.48 -8.48 1.32
N GLY A 43 5.71 -8.07 1.07
CA GLY A 43 6.40 -7.10 1.92
C GLY A 43 5.94 -5.68 1.60
N VAL A 44 5.72 -4.84 2.61
CA VAL A 44 5.23 -3.47 2.41
C VAL A 44 6.12 -2.49 3.18
N ILE A 45 6.66 -1.49 2.47
CA ILE A 45 7.43 -0.40 3.06
C ILE A 45 6.45 0.59 3.71
N GLY A 46 6.66 0.92 4.98
CA GLY A 46 5.90 1.98 5.65
C GLY A 46 6.53 3.34 5.40
N SER A 47 5.98 4.14 4.51
CA SER A 47 6.58 5.40 4.07
C SER A 47 6.39 6.58 5.03
N ALA A 48 5.54 6.45 6.04
CA ALA A 48 5.28 7.53 6.99
C ALA A 48 6.57 8.09 7.59
N PHE A 49 6.70 9.41 7.58
CA PHE A 49 7.87 10.16 8.08
C PHE A 49 9.19 9.95 7.34
N MET A 50 9.19 9.26 6.19
CA MET A 50 10.33 9.24 5.29
C MET A 50 10.34 10.51 4.43
N SER A 51 11.53 11.03 4.14
CA SER A 51 11.66 11.95 3.01
C SER A 51 11.45 11.22 1.68
N PRO A 52 11.13 11.92 0.58
CA PRO A 52 11.02 11.30 -0.74
C PRO A 52 12.29 10.54 -1.16
N GLU A 53 13.47 11.06 -0.78
CA GLU A 53 14.77 10.46 -1.06
C GLU A 53 14.97 9.17 -0.26
N GLU A 54 14.58 9.15 1.02
CA GLU A 54 14.62 7.95 1.87
C GLU A 54 13.68 6.87 1.34
N LEU A 55 12.44 7.25 0.99
CA LEU A 55 11.50 6.29 0.40
C LEU A 55 12.06 5.68 -0.89
N ARG A 56 12.64 6.50 -1.78
CA ARG A 56 13.28 6.02 -3.00
C ARG A 56 14.42 5.05 -2.71
N ALA A 57 15.26 5.36 -1.73
CA ALA A 57 16.37 4.49 -1.35
C ALA A 57 15.87 3.12 -0.81
N GLU A 58 14.80 3.11 -0.01
CA GLU A 58 14.20 1.89 0.50
C GLU A 58 13.55 1.04 -0.61
N ILE A 59 12.87 1.68 -1.59
CA ILE A 59 12.33 1.00 -2.77
C ILE A 59 13.47 0.36 -3.60
N GLN A 60 14.53 1.12 -3.87
CA GLN A 60 15.68 0.61 -4.62
C GLN A 60 16.38 -0.55 -3.88
N LEU A 61 16.43 -0.49 -2.55
CA LEU A 61 16.95 -1.60 -1.74
C LEU A 61 16.12 -2.86 -1.98
N VAL A 62 14.77 -2.79 -1.97
CA VAL A 62 13.92 -3.95 -2.24
C VAL A 62 14.18 -4.50 -3.63
N LYS A 63 14.20 -3.64 -4.65
CA LYS A 63 14.44 -4.02 -6.06
C LYS A 63 15.79 -4.70 -6.27
N ASN A 64 16.82 -4.27 -5.55
CA ASN A 64 18.14 -4.90 -5.60
C ASN A 64 18.18 -6.26 -4.90
N GLU A 65 17.28 -6.50 -3.96
CA GLU A 65 17.24 -7.71 -3.15
C GLU A 65 16.31 -8.78 -3.72
N THR A 66 15.27 -8.40 -4.49
CA THR A 66 14.26 -9.35 -4.99
C THR A 66 13.50 -8.83 -6.20
N ASP A 67 13.13 -9.74 -7.11
CA ASP A 67 12.19 -9.50 -8.20
C ASP A 67 10.73 -9.82 -7.80
N GLN A 68 10.49 -10.20 -6.54
CA GLN A 68 9.14 -10.52 -6.06
C GLN A 68 8.33 -9.24 -5.78
N PRO A 69 6.99 -9.28 -5.93
CA PRO A 69 6.15 -8.12 -5.69
C PRO A 69 6.27 -7.61 -4.24
N PHE A 70 6.22 -6.29 -4.11
CA PHE A 70 6.20 -5.60 -2.83
C PHE A 70 5.30 -4.36 -2.93
N GLY A 71 4.99 -3.73 -1.80
CA GLY A 71 4.16 -2.55 -1.75
C GLY A 71 4.79 -1.39 -0.99
N VAL A 72 4.18 -0.21 -1.15
CA VAL A 72 4.44 0.98 -0.34
C VAL A 72 3.14 1.38 0.34
N ASP A 73 3.19 1.53 1.66
CA ASP A 73 2.09 2.04 2.48
C ASP A 73 2.19 3.55 2.61
N ILE A 74 1.18 4.26 2.14
CA ILE A 74 1.06 5.71 2.18
C ILE A 74 -0.11 6.08 3.10
N LEU A 75 0.12 7.03 4.00
CA LEU A 75 -0.94 7.63 4.82
C LEU A 75 -1.58 8.77 4.03
N PHE A 76 -2.75 8.52 3.43
CA PHE A 76 -3.47 9.51 2.60
C PHE A 76 -4.11 10.61 3.45
N ALA A 77 -3.28 11.37 4.16
CA ALA A 77 -3.70 12.49 4.96
C ALA A 77 -4.15 13.66 4.07
N GLU A 78 -5.35 14.18 4.34
CA GLU A 78 -5.92 15.31 3.63
C GLU A 78 -5.41 16.64 4.22
N ALA A 79 -5.13 17.62 3.35
CA ALA A 79 -4.81 18.96 3.79
C ALA A 79 -6.02 19.63 4.47
N LYS A 80 -5.77 20.49 5.47
CA LYS A 80 -6.85 21.21 6.15
C LYS A 80 -7.64 22.05 5.15
N GLY A 81 -8.97 21.91 5.18
CA GLY A 81 -9.89 22.67 4.30
C GLY A 81 -10.19 21.99 2.96
N SER A 82 -9.71 20.77 2.73
CA SER A 82 -10.19 19.97 1.60
C SER A 82 -11.66 19.57 1.81
N ASP A 83 -12.45 19.68 0.76
CA ASP A 83 -13.81 19.15 0.75
C ASP A 83 -13.82 17.71 0.21
N SER A 84 -14.93 17.01 0.41
CA SER A 84 -15.07 15.62 -0.04
C SER A 84 -15.07 15.45 -1.58
N ALA A 85 -15.22 16.52 -2.33
CA ALA A 85 -15.27 16.52 -3.78
C ALA A 85 -13.88 16.73 -4.42
N SER A 86 -12.97 17.43 -3.71
CA SER A 86 -11.59 17.64 -4.16
C SER A 86 -10.61 17.25 -3.06
N ARG A 87 -10.28 15.98 -2.97
CA ARG A 87 -9.29 15.48 -2.00
C ARG A 87 -7.93 16.09 -2.27
N ASN A 88 -7.53 17.04 -1.45
CA ASN A 88 -6.23 17.69 -1.55
C ASN A 88 -5.32 17.13 -0.46
N TYR A 89 -4.43 16.22 -0.83
CA TYR A 89 -3.46 15.62 0.08
C TYR A 89 -2.38 16.62 0.51
N THR A 90 -1.73 16.32 1.64
CA THR A 90 -0.55 17.07 2.07
C THR A 90 0.56 16.98 1.03
N GLN A 91 1.51 17.91 1.07
CA GLN A 91 2.64 17.93 0.13
C GLN A 91 3.47 16.64 0.24
N GLU A 92 3.72 16.18 1.46
CA GLU A 92 4.43 14.92 1.74
C GLU A 92 3.75 13.71 1.06
N VAL A 93 2.42 13.60 1.20
CA VAL A 93 1.65 12.51 0.55
C VAL A 93 1.79 12.57 -0.97
N LYS A 94 1.73 13.77 -1.56
CA LYS A 94 1.91 13.94 -3.01
C LYS A 94 3.30 13.48 -3.46
N GLU A 95 4.32 13.82 -2.72
CA GLU A 95 5.70 13.42 -3.01
C GLU A 95 5.89 11.90 -2.89
N HIS A 96 5.34 11.28 -1.84
CA HIS A 96 5.35 9.81 -1.71
C HIS A 96 4.63 9.11 -2.87
N ILE A 97 3.49 9.65 -3.30
CA ILE A 97 2.77 9.14 -4.48
C ILE A 97 3.68 9.21 -5.71
N GLU A 98 4.28 10.37 -5.99
CA GLU A 98 5.13 10.55 -7.17
C GLU A 98 6.38 9.65 -7.14
N VAL A 99 7.03 9.48 -6.00
CA VAL A 99 8.14 8.53 -5.84
C VAL A 99 7.67 7.12 -6.14
N THR A 100 6.55 6.68 -5.56
CA THR A 100 6.01 5.33 -5.73
C THR A 100 5.68 5.03 -7.19
N PHE A 101 5.05 5.97 -7.90
CA PHE A 101 4.77 5.84 -9.33
C PHE A 101 6.05 5.85 -10.18
N SER A 102 6.99 6.77 -9.91
CA SER A 102 8.23 6.89 -10.69
C SER A 102 9.17 5.69 -10.52
N GLU A 103 8.99 4.93 -9.45
CA GLU A 103 9.72 3.70 -9.16
C GLU A 103 8.94 2.43 -9.57
N ASP A 104 7.84 2.54 -10.30
CA ASP A 104 7.05 1.39 -10.77
C ASP A 104 6.76 0.36 -9.66
N VAL A 105 6.38 0.83 -8.47
CA VAL A 105 6.05 -0.06 -7.35
C VAL A 105 4.73 -0.77 -7.65
N PRO A 106 4.67 -2.11 -7.61
CA PRO A 106 3.49 -2.84 -8.09
C PRO A 106 2.25 -2.73 -7.21
N VAL A 107 2.41 -2.37 -5.94
CA VAL A 107 1.28 -2.28 -4.99
C VAL A 107 1.36 -1.02 -4.15
N ILE A 108 0.27 -0.26 -4.10
CA ILE A 108 0.10 0.85 -3.16
C ILE A 108 -0.89 0.43 -2.09
N VAL A 109 -0.52 0.64 -0.82
CA VAL A 109 -1.40 0.41 0.33
C VAL A 109 -1.80 1.76 0.92
N SER A 110 -3.08 2.00 1.11
CA SER A 110 -3.56 3.12 1.91
C SER A 110 -3.75 2.65 3.35
N GLY A 111 -2.78 2.94 4.20
CA GLY A 111 -2.84 2.62 5.64
C GLY A 111 -3.81 3.52 6.41
N LEU A 112 -4.12 4.69 5.87
CA LEU A 112 -5.10 5.62 6.39
C LEU A 112 -5.63 6.52 5.27
N GLY A 113 -6.92 6.86 5.31
CA GLY A 113 -7.55 7.75 4.34
C GLY A 113 -8.10 6.99 3.11
N ASN A 114 -8.57 7.74 2.13
CA ASN A 114 -9.15 7.16 0.90
C ASN A 114 -8.29 7.55 -0.31
N PRO A 115 -7.72 6.57 -1.03
CA PRO A 115 -6.82 6.80 -2.15
C PRO A 115 -7.53 7.16 -3.46
N SER A 116 -8.81 7.54 -3.45
CA SER A 116 -9.66 7.70 -4.64
C SER A 116 -9.06 8.53 -5.78
N SER A 117 -8.26 9.56 -5.46
CA SER A 117 -7.70 10.44 -6.50
C SER A 117 -6.55 9.83 -7.31
N ILE A 118 -6.00 8.70 -6.87
CA ILE A 118 -4.90 8.02 -7.57
C ILE A 118 -5.33 6.75 -8.29
N ILE A 119 -6.54 6.25 -8.05
CA ILE A 119 -7.00 4.94 -8.54
C ILE A 119 -6.90 4.83 -10.06
N GLU A 120 -7.45 5.79 -10.80
CA GLU A 120 -7.42 5.78 -12.27
C GLU A 120 -5.98 5.74 -12.80
N ARG A 121 -5.11 6.58 -12.23
CA ARG A 121 -3.69 6.61 -12.57
C ARG A 121 -2.97 5.30 -12.21
N ALA A 122 -3.28 4.74 -11.05
CA ALA A 122 -2.71 3.47 -10.60
C ALA A 122 -3.08 2.32 -11.55
N HIS A 123 -4.35 2.19 -11.87
CA HIS A 123 -4.83 1.17 -12.82
C HIS A 123 -4.23 1.34 -14.22
N ALA A 124 -4.12 2.58 -14.72
CA ALA A 124 -3.46 2.85 -15.99
C ALA A 124 -1.97 2.44 -16.00
N ALA A 125 -1.32 2.46 -14.85
CA ALA A 125 0.07 1.99 -14.68
C ALA A 125 0.18 0.49 -14.29
N GLY A 126 -0.94 -0.23 -14.15
CA GLY A 126 -0.95 -1.62 -13.72
C GLY A 126 -0.63 -1.82 -12.23
N ILE A 127 -0.76 -0.78 -11.42
CA ILE A 127 -0.52 -0.78 -9.98
C ILE A 127 -1.80 -1.19 -9.24
N ILE A 128 -1.68 -2.15 -8.33
CA ILE A 128 -2.78 -2.61 -7.47
C ILE A 128 -2.89 -1.68 -6.26
N VAL A 129 -4.11 -1.27 -5.92
CA VAL A 129 -4.37 -0.40 -4.77
C VAL A 129 -5.14 -1.15 -3.70
N MET A 130 -4.56 -1.20 -2.51
CA MET A 130 -5.16 -1.79 -1.32
C MET A 130 -5.52 -0.67 -0.32
N SER A 131 -6.57 -0.85 0.48
CA SER A 131 -6.95 0.15 1.49
C SER A 131 -7.36 -0.49 2.80
N LEU A 132 -6.80 0.03 3.91
CA LEU A 132 -7.17 -0.33 5.27
C LEU A 132 -8.48 0.38 5.65
N VAL A 133 -9.40 -0.35 6.25
CA VAL A 133 -10.69 0.16 6.74
C VAL A 133 -11.04 -0.44 8.11
N GLY A 134 -11.64 0.37 8.98
CA GLY A 134 -12.11 -0.06 10.30
C GLY A 134 -13.64 -0.19 10.39
N THR A 135 -14.38 0.27 9.39
CA THR A 135 -15.85 0.27 9.40
C THR A 135 -16.43 -0.16 8.05
N SER A 136 -17.65 -0.73 8.07
CA SER A 136 -18.39 -1.09 6.85
C SER A 136 -18.64 0.13 5.95
N ARG A 137 -18.85 1.32 6.53
CA ARG A 137 -19.04 2.55 5.75
C ARG A 137 -17.78 2.95 5.00
N GLN A 138 -16.61 2.80 5.61
CA GLN A 138 -15.33 3.04 4.93
C GLN A 138 -15.12 2.01 3.82
N ALA A 139 -15.40 0.73 4.09
CA ALA A 139 -15.29 -0.33 3.10
C ALA A 139 -16.11 -0.01 1.83
N LEU A 140 -17.39 0.34 1.99
CA LEU A 140 -18.25 0.75 0.86
C LEU A 140 -17.71 1.99 0.14
N SER A 141 -17.12 2.94 0.86
CA SER A 141 -16.55 4.15 0.27
C SER A 141 -15.33 3.87 -0.58
N VAL A 142 -14.41 3.02 -0.11
CA VAL A 142 -13.19 2.69 -0.88
C VAL A 142 -13.50 1.73 -2.02
N GLU A 143 -14.45 0.80 -1.85
CA GLU A 143 -14.95 -0.06 -2.92
C GLU A 143 -15.53 0.78 -4.07
N ALA A 144 -16.39 1.73 -3.75
CA ALA A 144 -16.97 2.65 -4.74
C ALA A 144 -15.91 3.52 -5.45
N SER A 145 -14.74 3.70 -4.84
CA SER A 145 -13.60 4.40 -5.45
C SER A 145 -12.77 3.51 -6.39
N GLY A 146 -13.00 2.19 -6.42
CA GLY A 146 -12.29 1.27 -7.29
C GLY A 146 -11.03 0.63 -6.67
N VAL A 147 -10.92 0.59 -5.34
CA VAL A 147 -9.82 -0.12 -4.65
C VAL A 147 -9.89 -1.63 -4.96
N ASP A 148 -8.76 -2.24 -5.26
CA ASP A 148 -8.67 -3.65 -5.68
C ASP A 148 -8.77 -4.62 -4.49
N VAL A 149 -8.24 -4.23 -3.32
CA VAL A 149 -8.24 -5.05 -2.11
C VAL A 149 -8.60 -4.21 -0.88
N ILE A 150 -9.57 -4.67 -0.12
CA ILE A 150 -9.93 -4.08 1.17
C ILE A 150 -9.27 -4.87 2.30
N ILE A 151 -8.56 -4.17 3.17
CA ILE A 151 -7.95 -4.71 4.39
C ILE A 151 -8.86 -4.36 5.55
N ALA A 152 -9.66 -5.31 6.02
CA ALA A 152 -10.56 -5.11 7.15
C ALA A 152 -9.78 -5.23 8.47
N SER A 153 -9.68 -4.11 9.21
CA SER A 153 -9.07 -4.09 10.53
C SER A 153 -10.07 -4.58 11.59
N GLY A 154 -9.66 -5.60 12.34
CA GLY A 154 -10.43 -6.05 13.51
C GLY A 154 -10.22 -5.12 14.72
N ILE A 155 -11.10 -5.24 15.72
CA ILE A 155 -11.04 -4.47 16.97
C ILE A 155 -9.74 -4.73 17.77
N GLU A 156 -9.11 -5.87 17.55
CA GLU A 156 -7.85 -6.26 18.18
C GLU A 156 -6.63 -5.92 17.30
N GLY A 157 -6.84 -5.24 16.17
CA GLY A 157 -5.76 -4.80 15.29
C GLY A 157 -4.83 -3.83 16.01
N GLY A 158 -3.52 -4.02 15.81
CA GLY A 158 -2.50 -3.10 16.34
C GLY A 158 -2.27 -1.90 15.43
N GLY A 159 -1.62 -0.87 15.95
CA GLY A 159 -1.24 0.33 15.20
C GLY A 159 -2.41 1.30 14.99
N HIS A 160 -2.37 2.00 13.87
CA HIS A 160 -3.49 2.86 13.46
C HIS A 160 -4.64 1.98 12.98
N VAL A 161 -5.78 2.10 13.64
CA VAL A 161 -7.04 1.47 13.23
C VAL A 161 -7.91 2.54 12.59
N GLY A 162 -8.51 2.23 11.45
CA GLY A 162 -9.35 3.15 10.69
C GLY A 162 -10.66 3.53 11.37
#